data_c8ebdb7e6cb9a33d99184ebd7d2ea932
#
_entry.id   c8ebdb7e6cb9a33d99184ebd7d2ea932
#
_cell.length_a   1.000
_cell.length_b   1.000
_cell.length_c   1.000
_cell.angle_alpha   90.00
_cell.angle_beta   90.00
_cell.angle_gamma   90.00
#
_symmetry.space_group_name_H-M   'P 1'
#
loop_
_entity.id
_entity.type
_entity.pdbx_description
1 polymer ?
#
loop_
_entity_poly.entity_id
_entity_poly.type
_entity_poly.pdbx_seq_one_letter_code
_entity_poly.pdbx_strand_id
1 'polypeptide(L)'
;MKTGMKVLLYIKRSEQDKDGYSPLMGRISVKGKVNSVAQFACKFKINARLWNATAQRCTGKSKAATTANREIERMLLLLQKRFNELSDIKDAVTAEEVRNVFQGLAETQDTIMKLYAEHNGDYALRVGVNRAASTFYQYRNTCRILGEFLKEKYHVSDMPVKQLDEGFIEAFDMYMRTARRFMPRTIVGHVNRLKSVMMLAVFRGIVPFSPFKGYAPQKPVFKQMYLTEDELDRFANTTYDTPNRNFTRDMFLFSCWTGICYCDMRNLTAANLVRADDGSLWIHTERQKTGTPECVRLMEIPLRIIEKYRGMDSTGKLLPMLTKESMNRHLKKMSVMCGINRPISFHQARHSIYLF
;
A
#
# COMPACT_ATOMS: atom_id res chain seq x y z
N MET A 1 27.90 -29.12 -17.98
CA MET A 1 28.28 -28.15 -19.06
C MET A 1 28.78 -26.88 -18.38
N LYS A 2 29.99 -26.40 -18.77
CA LYS A 2 30.49 -25.11 -18.24
C LYS A 2 29.60 -23.98 -18.76
N THR A 3 29.06 -23.19 -17.88
CA THR A 3 28.28 -21.98 -18.19
C THR A 3 29.25 -20.96 -18.80
N GLY A 4 28.93 -20.43 -19.98
CA GLY A 4 29.77 -19.46 -20.67
C GLY A 4 28.99 -18.24 -21.08
N MET A 5 29.60 -17.04 -20.92
CA MET A 5 29.04 -15.76 -21.36
C MET A 5 29.77 -15.28 -22.62
N LYS A 6 29.02 -14.75 -23.59
CA LYS A 6 29.54 -14.00 -24.74
C LYS A 6 28.86 -12.62 -24.78
N VAL A 7 29.66 -11.62 -25.13
CA VAL A 7 29.18 -10.25 -25.35
C VAL A 7 29.44 -9.85 -26.77
N LEU A 8 28.42 -9.37 -27.48
CA LEU A 8 28.52 -8.80 -28.82
C LEU A 8 28.25 -7.30 -28.72
N LEU A 9 29.11 -6.49 -29.28
CA LEU A 9 28.96 -5.05 -29.35
C LEU A 9 28.64 -4.58 -30.77
N TYR A 10 27.73 -3.60 -30.88
CA TYR A 10 27.34 -3.01 -32.16
C TYR A 10 26.91 -1.56 -31.97
N ILE A 11 27.00 -0.73 -33.01
CA ILE A 11 26.50 0.64 -32.99
C ILE A 11 25.13 0.72 -33.63
N LYS A 12 24.23 1.56 -33.05
CA LYS A 12 22.88 1.80 -33.57
C LYS A 12 22.91 2.97 -34.54
N ARG A 13 23.22 2.70 -35.80
CA ARG A 13 23.37 3.72 -36.86
C ARG A 13 22.08 4.52 -37.14
N SER A 14 20.92 3.95 -36.87
CA SER A 14 19.62 4.64 -37.01
C SER A 14 19.43 5.80 -36.02
N GLU A 15 20.22 5.87 -34.96
CA GLU A 15 20.21 6.91 -33.93
C GLU A 15 21.53 7.75 -33.96
N GLN A 16 22.16 7.87 -35.13
CA GLN A 16 23.33 8.69 -35.29
C GLN A 16 22.98 10.17 -35.15
N ASP A 17 23.76 10.89 -34.34
CA ASP A 17 23.60 12.33 -34.18
C ASP A 17 24.26 13.13 -35.34
N LYS A 18 24.06 14.44 -35.34
CA LYS A 18 24.58 15.37 -36.40
C LYS A 18 26.10 15.38 -36.47
N ASP A 19 26.79 15.03 -35.39
CA ASP A 19 28.25 14.98 -35.28
C ASP A 19 28.83 13.63 -35.67
N GLY A 20 28.01 12.70 -36.15
CA GLY A 20 28.41 11.38 -36.61
C GLY A 20 28.62 10.33 -35.51
N TYR A 21 28.15 10.59 -34.26
CA TYR A 21 28.23 9.64 -33.17
C TYR A 21 26.95 8.81 -33.08
N SER A 22 27.11 7.50 -32.86
CA SER A 22 26.02 6.56 -32.67
C SER A 22 26.10 5.91 -31.28
N PRO A 23 24.98 5.59 -30.64
CA PRO A 23 24.96 4.85 -29.39
C PRO A 23 25.62 3.47 -29.58
N LEU A 24 26.50 3.09 -28.63
CA LEU A 24 27.04 1.73 -28.56
C LEU A 24 26.02 0.86 -27.79
N MET A 25 25.70 -0.29 -28.37
CA MET A 25 24.79 -1.28 -27.80
C MET A 25 25.57 -2.59 -27.54
N GLY A 26 25.16 -3.30 -26.50
CA GLY A 26 25.68 -4.60 -26.17
C GLY A 26 24.59 -5.66 -26.13
N ARG A 27 24.97 -6.88 -26.52
CA ARG A 27 24.12 -8.09 -26.40
C ARG A 27 24.90 -9.15 -25.64
N ILE A 28 24.40 -9.49 -24.45
CA ILE A 28 24.91 -10.57 -23.62
C ILE A 28 24.21 -11.86 -24.02
N SER A 29 24.95 -12.94 -24.21
CA SER A 29 24.42 -14.28 -24.42
C SER A 29 25.03 -15.21 -23.39
N VAL A 30 24.25 -15.89 -22.60
CA VAL A 30 24.67 -16.90 -21.63
C VAL A 30 24.23 -18.27 -22.15
N LYS A 31 25.17 -19.22 -22.21
CA LYS A 31 24.92 -20.64 -22.55
C LYS A 31 25.25 -21.50 -21.34
N GLY A 32 24.35 -22.37 -20.95
CA GLY A 32 24.51 -23.25 -19.80
C GLY A 32 23.24 -24.05 -19.51
N LYS A 33 22.88 -24.22 -18.23
CA LYS A 33 21.62 -24.87 -17.83
C LYS A 33 20.39 -24.10 -18.37
N VAL A 34 20.49 -22.77 -18.49
CA VAL A 34 19.48 -21.90 -19.10
C VAL A 34 20.18 -21.06 -20.18
N ASN A 35 19.70 -21.15 -21.42
CA ASN A 35 20.14 -20.27 -22.49
C ASN A 35 19.34 -18.99 -22.50
N SER A 36 20.02 -17.85 -22.44
CA SER A 36 19.35 -16.55 -22.36
C SER A 36 20.13 -15.46 -23.10
N VAL A 37 19.41 -14.42 -23.51
CA VAL A 37 19.96 -13.26 -24.22
C VAL A 37 19.37 -11.99 -23.67
N ALA A 38 20.19 -10.98 -23.40
CA ALA A 38 19.78 -9.66 -22.98
C ALA A 38 20.53 -8.56 -23.76
N GLN A 39 19.84 -7.47 -24.06
CA GLN A 39 20.44 -6.29 -24.69
C GLN A 39 20.56 -5.15 -23.67
N PHE A 40 21.58 -4.30 -23.87
CA PHE A 40 21.78 -3.10 -23.06
C PHE A 40 22.38 -1.97 -23.88
N ALA A 41 22.10 -0.73 -23.49
CA ALA A 41 22.74 0.46 -24.05
C ALA A 41 23.97 0.82 -23.22
N CYS A 42 25.05 1.18 -23.87
CA CYS A 42 26.24 1.73 -23.22
C CYS A 42 26.04 3.22 -22.94
N LYS A 43 26.67 3.71 -21.86
CA LYS A 43 26.55 5.13 -21.42
C LYS A 43 27.32 6.12 -22.32
N PHE A 44 27.93 5.66 -23.42
CA PHE A 44 28.71 6.50 -24.32
C PHE A 44 28.41 6.19 -25.78
N LYS A 45 28.66 7.18 -26.63
CA LYS A 45 28.50 7.11 -28.07
C LYS A 45 29.84 6.93 -28.76
N ILE A 46 29.84 6.35 -29.93
CA ILE A 46 31.04 6.11 -30.75
C ILE A 46 30.90 6.77 -32.12
N ASN A 47 31.97 7.39 -32.62
CA ASN A 47 31.99 7.90 -33.98
C ASN A 47 31.86 6.72 -34.97
N ALA A 48 30.76 6.74 -35.74
CA ALA A 48 30.39 5.61 -36.62
C ALA A 48 31.44 5.32 -37.68
N ARG A 49 32.28 6.31 -38.10
CA ARG A 49 33.35 6.15 -39.06
C ARG A 49 34.55 5.37 -38.51
N LEU A 50 34.76 5.38 -37.21
CA LEU A 50 35.85 4.68 -36.53
C LEU A 50 35.49 3.23 -36.17
N TRP A 51 34.22 2.87 -36.22
CA TRP A 51 33.74 1.56 -35.74
C TRP A 51 34.03 0.43 -36.70
N ASN A 52 34.77 -0.56 -36.24
CA ASN A 52 34.94 -1.86 -36.93
C ASN A 52 34.01 -2.90 -36.32
N ALA A 53 33.01 -3.33 -37.06
CA ALA A 53 32.00 -4.29 -36.59
C ALA A 53 32.56 -5.70 -36.35
N THR A 54 33.56 -6.13 -37.15
CA THR A 54 34.19 -7.44 -37.01
C THR A 54 35.06 -7.49 -35.74
N ALA A 55 35.87 -6.47 -35.54
CA ALA A 55 36.74 -6.35 -34.37
C ALA A 55 35.98 -5.91 -33.11
N GLN A 56 34.74 -5.36 -33.25
CA GLN A 56 33.96 -4.76 -32.21
C GLN A 56 34.71 -3.70 -31.42
N ARG A 57 35.53 -2.89 -32.13
CA ARG A 57 36.40 -1.84 -31.59
C ARG A 57 36.51 -0.69 -32.59
N CYS A 58 36.96 0.46 -32.08
CA CYS A 58 37.31 1.57 -32.93
C CYS A 58 38.68 1.38 -33.58
N THR A 59 38.79 1.71 -34.88
CA THR A 59 40.05 1.69 -35.63
C THR A 59 40.80 3.01 -35.56
N GLY A 60 42.11 2.96 -35.77
CA GLY A 60 42.99 4.17 -35.78
C GLY A 60 43.60 4.48 -34.41
N LYS A 61 44.56 5.42 -34.42
CA LYS A 61 45.36 5.84 -33.25
C LYS A 61 44.87 7.21 -32.67
N SER A 62 43.70 7.72 -33.11
CA SER A 62 43.18 8.97 -32.62
C SER A 62 42.83 8.89 -31.11
N LYS A 63 42.91 10.02 -30.41
CA LYS A 63 42.54 10.10 -29.00
C LYS A 63 41.13 9.59 -28.75
N ALA A 64 40.20 9.88 -29.67
CA ALA A 64 38.81 9.40 -29.61
C ALA A 64 38.70 7.87 -29.70
N ALA A 65 39.42 7.23 -30.65
CA ALA A 65 39.47 5.77 -30.81
C ALA A 65 40.07 5.07 -29.57
N THR A 66 41.18 5.62 -29.06
CA THR A 66 41.89 5.05 -27.91
C THR A 66 41.02 5.16 -26.65
N THR A 67 40.37 6.30 -26.42
CA THR A 67 39.45 6.48 -25.26
C THR A 67 38.26 5.54 -25.35
N ALA A 68 37.58 5.46 -26.51
CA ALA A 68 36.47 4.56 -26.73
C ALA A 68 36.84 3.09 -26.48
N ASN A 69 38.01 2.64 -27.03
CA ASN A 69 38.46 1.26 -26.84
C ASN A 69 38.78 0.95 -25.37
N ARG A 70 39.33 1.91 -24.62
CA ARG A 70 39.57 1.76 -23.17
C ARG A 70 38.27 1.60 -22.39
N GLU A 71 37.25 2.39 -22.71
CA GLU A 71 35.93 2.27 -22.06
C GLU A 71 35.21 0.95 -22.40
N ILE A 72 35.35 0.48 -23.67
CA ILE A 72 34.87 -0.84 -24.08
C ILE A 72 35.53 -1.93 -23.24
N GLU A 73 36.85 -1.87 -23.09
CA GLU A 73 37.63 -2.86 -22.34
C GLU A 73 37.24 -2.90 -20.85
N ARG A 74 37.15 -1.74 -20.22
CA ARG A 74 36.65 -1.62 -18.83
C ARG A 74 35.27 -2.22 -18.67
N MET A 75 34.36 -1.93 -19.59
CA MET A 75 33.01 -2.45 -19.61
C MET A 75 32.94 -3.96 -19.73
N LEU A 76 33.73 -4.55 -20.65
CA LEU A 76 33.81 -5.99 -20.85
C LEU A 76 34.38 -6.72 -19.62
N LEU A 77 35.42 -6.14 -19.01
CA LEU A 77 35.99 -6.66 -17.76
C LEU A 77 34.99 -6.64 -16.62
N LEU A 78 34.23 -5.54 -16.49
CA LEU A 78 33.18 -5.43 -15.46
C LEU A 78 32.08 -6.46 -15.69
N LEU A 79 31.60 -6.61 -16.92
CA LEU A 79 30.61 -7.64 -17.27
C LEU A 79 31.07 -9.03 -16.92
N GLN A 80 32.34 -9.38 -17.27
CA GLN A 80 32.90 -10.69 -16.93
C GLN A 80 33.02 -10.90 -15.43
N LYS A 81 33.44 -9.87 -14.68
CA LYS A 81 33.52 -9.92 -13.23
C LYS A 81 32.13 -10.19 -12.62
N ARG A 82 31.10 -9.47 -13.07
CA ARG A 82 29.72 -9.64 -12.56
C ARG A 82 29.14 -11.01 -12.91
N PHE A 83 29.44 -11.53 -14.09
CA PHE A 83 29.06 -12.89 -14.48
C PHE A 83 29.70 -13.94 -13.57
N ASN A 84 30.98 -13.81 -13.25
CA ASN A 84 31.70 -14.74 -12.38
C ASN A 84 31.10 -14.68 -10.94
N GLU A 85 30.90 -13.46 -10.37
CA GLU A 85 30.30 -13.26 -9.05
C GLU A 85 28.91 -13.94 -8.95
N LEU A 86 28.08 -13.83 -9.99
CA LEU A 86 26.77 -14.50 -10.02
C LEU A 86 26.90 -16.03 -10.14
N SER A 87 27.89 -16.51 -10.94
CA SER A 87 28.11 -17.94 -11.16
C SER A 87 28.67 -18.64 -9.92
N ASP A 88 29.36 -17.91 -9.04
CA ASP A 88 29.85 -18.43 -7.77
C ASP A 88 28.73 -18.62 -6.72
N ILE A 89 27.62 -17.86 -6.88
CA ILE A 89 26.49 -17.88 -5.93
C ILE A 89 25.35 -18.77 -6.44
N LYS A 90 25.18 -18.89 -7.79
CA LYS A 90 24.03 -19.54 -8.41
C LYS A 90 24.46 -20.62 -9.40
N ASP A 91 23.78 -21.74 -9.37
CA ASP A 91 23.93 -22.85 -10.30
C ASP A 91 23.54 -22.54 -11.75
N ALA A 92 22.68 -21.58 -11.96
CA ALA A 92 22.22 -21.09 -13.27
C ALA A 92 22.14 -19.55 -13.24
N VAL A 93 22.86 -18.92 -14.19
CA VAL A 93 22.88 -17.46 -14.36
C VAL A 93 22.26 -17.13 -15.71
N THR A 94 21.39 -16.10 -15.75
CA THR A 94 20.78 -15.62 -17.00
C THR A 94 21.47 -14.35 -17.50
N ALA A 95 21.37 -14.08 -18.80
CA ALA A 95 21.89 -12.84 -19.39
C ALA A 95 21.21 -11.59 -18.86
N GLU A 96 19.94 -11.70 -18.46
CA GLU A 96 19.20 -10.59 -17.82
C GLU A 96 19.74 -10.27 -16.44
N GLU A 97 20.08 -11.28 -15.64
CA GLU A 97 20.69 -11.07 -14.32
C GLU A 97 22.04 -10.36 -14.46
N VAL A 98 22.91 -10.80 -15.40
CA VAL A 98 24.19 -10.15 -15.66
C VAL A 98 24.02 -8.70 -16.11
N ARG A 99 23.09 -8.43 -17.04
CA ARG A 99 22.74 -7.08 -17.47
C ARG A 99 22.29 -6.21 -16.29
N ASN A 100 21.39 -6.73 -15.48
CA ASN A 100 20.80 -5.99 -14.37
C ASN A 100 21.86 -5.64 -13.31
N VAL A 101 22.75 -6.59 -12.96
CA VAL A 101 23.90 -6.32 -12.07
C VAL A 101 24.87 -5.32 -12.69
N PHE A 102 25.19 -5.46 -13.98
CA PHE A 102 26.07 -4.53 -14.69
C PHE A 102 25.53 -3.11 -14.75
N GLN A 103 24.23 -2.95 -14.97
CA GLN A 103 23.56 -1.64 -15.01
C GLN A 103 23.29 -1.04 -13.62
N GLY A 104 23.66 -1.74 -12.54
CA GLY A 104 23.34 -1.37 -11.17
C GLY A 104 21.85 -1.56 -10.83
N LEU A 105 21.11 -2.27 -11.71
CA LEU A 105 19.70 -2.61 -11.50
C LEU A 105 19.57 -3.85 -10.63
N ALA A 106 20.66 -4.57 -10.36
CA ALA A 106 20.70 -5.80 -9.59
C ALA A 106 21.94 -5.87 -8.69
N GLU A 107 22.32 -4.78 -8.03
CA GLU A 107 23.00 -4.93 -6.78
C GLU A 107 21.94 -5.34 -5.76
N THR A 108 21.92 -6.68 -5.54
CA THR A 108 21.21 -7.37 -4.48
C THR A 108 19.69 -7.14 -4.40
N GLN A 109 18.98 -8.17 -4.55
CA GLN A 109 17.91 -8.77 -3.73
C GLN A 109 16.94 -7.84 -2.94
N ASP A 110 17.24 -6.58 -2.76
CA ASP A 110 16.46 -5.64 -1.94
C ASP A 110 15.76 -4.60 -2.80
N THR A 111 14.76 -5.07 -3.53
CA THR A 111 13.86 -4.21 -4.32
C THR A 111 12.59 -3.89 -3.53
N ILE A 112 11.95 -2.78 -3.85
CA ILE A 112 10.79 -2.32 -3.08
C ILE A 112 9.60 -3.27 -3.17
N MET A 113 9.34 -3.87 -4.33
CA MET A 113 8.22 -4.82 -4.47
C MET A 113 8.51 -6.13 -3.75
N LYS A 114 9.75 -6.62 -3.77
CA LYS A 114 10.17 -7.80 -2.99
C LYS A 114 10.04 -7.53 -1.50
N LEU A 115 10.57 -6.40 -1.01
CA LEU A 115 10.44 -6.00 0.39
C LEU A 115 8.97 -5.89 0.83
N TYR A 116 8.12 -5.37 -0.06
CA TYR A 116 6.69 -5.26 0.18
C TYR A 116 6.00 -6.63 0.21
N ALA A 117 6.40 -7.54 -0.68
CA ALA A 117 5.87 -8.91 -0.72
C ALA A 117 6.24 -9.69 0.56
N GLU A 118 7.48 -9.59 1.01
CA GLU A 118 7.96 -10.19 2.26
C GLU A 118 7.21 -9.64 3.48
N HIS A 119 7.08 -8.29 3.58
CA HIS A 119 6.27 -7.65 4.61
C HIS A 119 4.83 -8.17 4.63
N ASN A 120 4.21 -8.29 3.46
CA ASN A 120 2.83 -8.78 3.35
C ASN A 120 2.73 -10.26 3.70
N GLY A 121 3.73 -11.08 3.37
CA GLY A 121 3.83 -12.48 3.77
C GLY A 121 3.88 -12.64 5.28
N ASP A 122 4.79 -11.92 5.93
CA ASP A 122 4.92 -11.90 7.41
C ASP A 122 3.64 -11.39 8.08
N TYR A 123 3.01 -10.37 7.49
CA TYR A 123 1.78 -9.82 8.02
C TYR A 123 0.62 -10.82 7.91
N ALA A 124 0.52 -11.57 6.80
CA ALA A 124 -0.51 -12.58 6.57
C ALA A 124 -0.48 -13.69 7.63
N LEU A 125 0.71 -14.14 8.03
CA LEU A 125 0.89 -15.14 9.08
C LEU A 125 0.38 -14.69 10.45
N ARG A 126 0.29 -13.38 10.68
CA ARG A 126 -0.16 -12.78 11.94
C ARG A 126 -1.63 -12.39 11.97
N VAL A 127 -2.34 -12.54 10.84
CA VAL A 127 -3.78 -12.25 10.76
C VAL A 127 -4.55 -13.24 11.63
N GLY A 128 -5.42 -12.72 12.50
CA GLY A 128 -6.17 -13.53 13.47
C GLY A 128 -5.42 -13.85 14.76
N VAL A 129 -4.09 -13.63 14.81
CA VAL A 129 -3.29 -13.77 16.03
C VAL A 129 -3.16 -12.40 16.73
N ASN A 130 -2.49 -11.46 16.09
CA ASN A 130 -2.26 -10.11 16.63
C ASN A 130 -2.39 -9.00 15.57
N ARG A 131 -2.91 -9.32 14.40
CA ARG A 131 -3.12 -8.40 13.27
C ARG A 131 -4.51 -8.56 12.67
N ALA A 132 -5.11 -7.43 12.29
CA ALA A 132 -6.43 -7.43 11.65
C ALA A 132 -6.33 -7.71 10.14
N ALA A 133 -7.22 -8.57 9.62
CA ALA A 133 -7.31 -8.86 8.19
C ALA A 133 -7.55 -7.59 7.34
N SER A 134 -8.35 -6.65 7.85
CA SER A 134 -8.61 -5.37 7.16
C SER A 134 -7.34 -4.56 6.91
N THR A 135 -6.39 -4.56 7.84
CA THR A 135 -5.10 -3.87 7.68
C THR A 135 -4.21 -4.60 6.68
N PHE A 136 -4.21 -5.94 6.69
CA PHE A 136 -3.52 -6.75 5.66
C PHE A 136 -4.00 -6.40 4.25
N TYR A 137 -5.32 -6.36 4.02
CA TYR A 137 -5.87 -5.97 2.72
C TYR A 137 -5.46 -4.57 2.28
N GLN A 138 -5.33 -3.63 3.22
CA GLN A 138 -4.86 -2.28 2.91
C GLN A 138 -3.39 -2.27 2.46
N TYR A 139 -2.50 -3.03 3.11
CA TYR A 139 -1.10 -3.18 2.68
C TYR A 139 -1.01 -3.84 1.30
N ARG A 140 -1.76 -4.92 1.08
CA ARG A 140 -1.83 -5.60 -0.22
C ARG A 140 -2.30 -4.68 -1.34
N ASN A 141 -3.32 -3.86 -1.07
CA ASN A 141 -3.81 -2.88 -2.04
C ASN A 141 -2.77 -1.78 -2.33
N THR A 142 -2.03 -1.31 -1.32
CA THR A 142 -0.95 -0.34 -1.51
C THR A 142 0.17 -0.93 -2.37
N CYS A 143 0.57 -2.19 -2.15
CA CYS A 143 1.54 -2.91 -2.95
C CYS A 143 1.11 -2.99 -4.44
N ARG A 144 -0.16 -3.30 -4.70
CA ARG A 144 -0.71 -3.34 -6.07
C ARG A 144 -0.63 -1.97 -6.76
N ILE A 145 -1.05 -0.91 -6.07
CA ILE A 145 -1.02 0.46 -6.62
C ILE A 145 0.42 0.92 -6.87
N LEU A 146 1.35 0.56 -5.99
CA LEU A 146 2.77 0.84 -6.18
C LEU A 146 3.33 0.13 -7.42
N GLY A 147 2.97 -1.15 -7.64
CA GLY A 147 3.37 -1.88 -8.84
C GLY A 147 2.81 -1.29 -10.13
N GLU A 148 1.56 -0.78 -10.12
CA GLU A 148 0.96 -0.06 -11.24
C GLU A 148 1.72 1.25 -11.51
N PHE A 149 2.02 2.03 -10.48
CA PHE A 149 2.81 3.26 -10.57
C PHE A 149 4.20 3.03 -11.17
N LEU A 150 4.93 1.99 -10.72
CA LEU A 150 6.24 1.64 -11.26
C LEU A 150 6.17 1.33 -12.77
N LYS A 151 5.15 0.58 -13.19
CA LYS A 151 4.94 0.24 -14.60
C LYS A 151 4.58 1.45 -15.45
N GLU A 152 3.66 2.28 -14.97
CA GLU A 152 3.15 3.41 -15.76
C GLU A 152 4.16 4.56 -15.84
N LYS A 153 4.84 4.88 -14.74
CA LYS A 153 5.76 6.03 -14.70
C LYS A 153 7.20 5.69 -15.06
N TYR A 154 7.70 4.56 -14.59
CA TYR A 154 9.11 4.20 -14.75
C TYR A 154 9.34 3.07 -15.75
N HIS A 155 8.26 2.45 -16.26
CA HIS A 155 8.30 1.32 -17.21
C HIS A 155 9.10 0.12 -16.68
N VAL A 156 9.10 -0.09 -15.35
CA VAL A 156 9.76 -1.20 -14.66
C VAL A 156 8.75 -1.97 -13.81
N SER A 157 9.05 -3.25 -13.56
CA SER A 157 8.22 -4.07 -12.66
C SER A 157 8.60 -3.92 -11.19
N ASP A 158 9.84 -3.48 -10.91
CA ASP A 158 10.39 -3.33 -9.57
C ASP A 158 11.55 -2.32 -9.59
N MET A 159 11.97 -1.82 -8.42
CA MET A 159 13.04 -0.84 -8.30
C MET A 159 13.89 -1.11 -7.05
N PRO A 160 15.25 -1.01 -7.15
CA PRO A 160 16.13 -1.14 -5.99
C PRO A 160 15.81 -0.12 -4.89
N VAL A 161 15.74 -0.58 -3.64
CA VAL A 161 15.44 0.28 -2.48
C VAL A 161 16.42 1.44 -2.36
N LYS A 162 17.69 1.23 -2.69
CA LYS A 162 18.74 2.26 -2.65
C LYS A 162 18.58 3.39 -3.67
N GLN A 163 17.74 3.21 -4.69
CA GLN A 163 17.44 4.23 -5.71
C GLN A 163 16.22 5.08 -5.37
N LEU A 164 15.52 4.73 -4.28
CA LEU A 164 14.36 5.48 -3.85
C LEU A 164 14.80 6.75 -3.11
N ASP A 165 14.20 7.86 -3.49
CA ASP A 165 14.45 9.18 -2.92
C ASP A 165 13.13 9.88 -2.53
N GLU A 166 13.21 11.11 -2.04
CA GLU A 166 12.01 11.90 -1.71
C GLU A 166 11.17 12.21 -2.95
N GLY A 167 11.80 12.44 -4.12
CA GLY A 167 11.10 12.65 -5.38
C GLY A 167 10.26 11.44 -5.82
N PHE A 168 10.66 10.23 -5.44
CA PHE A 168 9.87 9.02 -5.70
C PHE A 168 8.53 9.04 -4.94
N ILE A 169 8.54 9.36 -3.65
CA ILE A 169 7.29 9.36 -2.86
C ILE A 169 6.39 10.53 -3.24
N GLU A 170 6.93 11.68 -3.61
CA GLU A 170 6.19 12.80 -4.18
C GLU A 170 5.50 12.41 -5.49
N ALA A 171 6.25 11.75 -6.37
CA ALA A 171 5.72 11.26 -7.64
C ALA A 171 4.63 10.20 -7.45
N PHE A 172 4.75 9.35 -6.43
CA PHE A 172 3.72 8.36 -6.07
C PHE A 172 2.45 9.04 -5.54
N ASP A 173 2.59 10.07 -4.69
CA ASP A 173 1.44 10.90 -4.23
C ASP A 173 0.75 11.57 -5.43
N MET A 174 1.51 12.22 -6.32
CA MET A 174 0.98 12.88 -7.51
C MET A 174 0.25 11.90 -8.44
N TYR A 175 0.81 10.71 -8.65
CA TYR A 175 0.15 9.63 -9.41
C TYR A 175 -1.20 9.26 -8.81
N MET A 176 -1.26 9.09 -7.49
CA MET A 176 -2.51 8.78 -6.81
C MET A 176 -3.55 9.91 -6.93
N ARG A 177 -3.13 11.17 -6.97
CA ARG A 177 -4.02 12.33 -7.16
C ARG A 177 -4.54 12.44 -8.58
N THR A 178 -3.66 12.33 -9.56
CA THR A 178 -3.95 12.64 -10.97
C THR A 178 -4.50 11.44 -11.72
N ALA A 179 -3.75 10.33 -11.75
CA ALA A 179 -4.13 9.14 -12.51
C ALA A 179 -5.23 8.32 -11.80
N ARG A 180 -5.16 8.21 -10.45
CA ARG A 180 -6.13 7.39 -9.68
C ARG A 180 -7.25 8.21 -9.05
N ARG A 181 -7.14 9.55 -9.02
CA ARG A 181 -8.12 10.49 -8.45
C ARG A 181 -8.55 10.14 -7.02
N PHE A 182 -7.59 9.68 -6.20
CA PHE A 182 -7.88 9.32 -4.82
C PHE A 182 -8.08 10.56 -3.95
N MET A 183 -8.96 10.41 -2.96
CA MET A 183 -9.16 11.45 -1.94
C MET A 183 -7.92 11.58 -1.04
N PRO A 184 -7.61 12.79 -0.51
CA PRO A 184 -6.43 13.03 0.31
C PRO A 184 -6.26 12.04 1.47
N ARG A 185 -7.35 11.68 2.15
CA ARG A 185 -7.32 10.69 3.25
C ARG A 185 -6.84 9.30 2.80
N THR A 186 -7.22 8.87 1.60
CA THR A 186 -6.79 7.59 1.01
C THR A 186 -5.30 7.63 0.69
N ILE A 187 -4.83 8.74 0.11
CA ILE A 187 -3.42 8.97 -0.25
C ILE A 187 -2.54 8.93 1.01
N VAL A 188 -2.92 9.66 2.06
CA VAL A 188 -2.21 9.61 3.36
C VAL A 188 -2.06 8.17 3.86
N GLY A 189 -3.11 7.36 3.74
CA GLY A 189 -3.07 5.95 4.13
C GLY A 189 -2.05 5.14 3.31
N HIS A 190 -1.99 5.32 1.99
CA HIS A 190 -1.02 4.63 1.12
C HIS A 190 0.41 5.09 1.38
N VAL A 191 0.64 6.40 1.50
CA VAL A 191 1.95 6.98 1.83
C VAL A 191 2.47 6.44 3.16
N ASN A 192 1.65 6.42 4.20
CA ASN A 192 2.07 5.94 5.52
C ASN A 192 2.44 4.44 5.50
N ARG A 193 1.72 3.62 4.72
CA ARG A 193 2.07 2.19 4.58
C ARG A 193 3.36 1.98 3.80
N LEU A 194 3.60 2.77 2.74
CA LEU A 194 4.87 2.73 2.02
C LEU A 194 6.03 3.15 2.93
N LYS A 195 5.85 4.21 3.74
CA LYS A 195 6.83 4.61 4.76
C LYS A 195 7.10 3.50 5.77
N SER A 196 6.06 2.79 6.22
CA SER A 196 6.22 1.67 7.17
C SER A 196 7.03 0.52 6.57
N VAL A 197 6.80 0.18 5.30
CA VAL A 197 7.60 -0.84 4.60
C VAL A 197 9.04 -0.37 4.40
N MET A 198 9.26 0.93 4.10
CA MET A 198 10.61 1.49 3.98
C MET A 198 11.37 1.47 5.30
N MET A 199 10.70 1.60 6.45
CA MET A 199 11.34 1.41 7.76
C MET A 199 11.86 -0.01 7.97
N LEU A 200 11.25 -1.02 7.34
CA LEU A 200 11.79 -2.38 7.35
C LEU A 200 13.15 -2.45 6.62
N ALA A 201 13.32 -1.70 5.53
CA ALA A 201 14.61 -1.58 4.85
C ALA A 201 15.69 -0.95 5.74
N VAL A 202 15.33 0.06 6.51
CA VAL A 202 16.23 0.69 7.49
C VAL A 202 16.60 -0.30 8.60
N PHE A 203 15.61 -1.00 9.16
CA PHE A 203 15.83 -1.98 10.21
C PHE A 203 16.73 -3.14 9.78
N ARG A 204 16.64 -3.56 8.51
CA ARG A 204 17.51 -4.59 7.92
C ARG A 204 18.89 -4.07 7.49
N GLY A 205 19.18 -2.79 7.65
CA GLY A 205 20.45 -2.19 7.24
C GLY A 205 20.65 -2.05 5.72
N ILE A 206 19.58 -2.20 4.92
CA ILE A 206 19.62 -2.03 3.46
C ILE A 206 19.92 -0.57 3.09
N VAL A 207 19.34 0.35 3.84
CA VAL A 207 19.59 1.79 3.78
C VAL A 207 19.81 2.35 5.18
N PRO A 208 20.65 3.38 5.37
CA PRO A 208 20.96 3.93 6.70
C PRO A 208 19.79 4.73 7.30
N PHE A 209 18.93 5.29 6.47
CA PHE A 209 17.73 6.05 6.87
C PHE A 209 16.67 5.97 5.77
N SER A 210 15.41 6.25 6.15
CA SER A 210 14.33 6.30 5.17
C SER A 210 14.39 7.59 4.36
N PRO A 211 14.52 7.52 3.03
CA PRO A 211 14.50 8.70 2.17
C PRO A 211 13.14 9.42 2.18
N PHE A 212 12.10 8.77 2.72
CA PHE A 212 10.75 9.32 2.81
C PHE A 212 10.46 10.05 4.13
N LYS A 213 11.47 10.21 5.01
CA LYS A 213 11.29 10.77 6.36
C LYS A 213 10.72 12.20 6.31
N GLY A 214 11.26 13.05 5.43
CA GLY A 214 10.87 14.46 5.27
C GLY A 214 9.51 14.66 4.63
N TYR A 215 9.08 13.74 3.80
CA TYR A 215 7.83 13.89 3.05
C TYR A 215 6.59 13.79 3.94
N ALA A 216 5.69 14.77 3.84
CA ALA A 216 4.38 14.75 4.49
C ALA A 216 3.27 15.01 3.46
N PRO A 217 2.36 14.05 3.21
CA PRO A 217 1.25 14.28 2.29
C PRO A 217 0.31 15.35 2.86
N GLN A 218 -0.41 16.05 1.96
CA GLN A 218 -1.41 17.03 2.34
C GLN A 218 -2.42 16.42 3.31
N LYS A 219 -2.60 17.03 4.47
CA LYS A 219 -3.56 16.60 5.48
C LYS A 219 -4.98 16.74 4.95
N PRO A 220 -5.85 15.73 5.14
CA PRO A 220 -7.25 15.86 4.79
C PRO A 220 -7.93 16.91 5.69
N VAL A 221 -8.82 17.68 5.11
CA VAL A 221 -9.70 18.54 5.89
C VAL A 221 -10.77 17.66 6.56
N PHE A 222 -10.83 17.69 7.88
CA PHE A 222 -11.85 16.98 8.64
C PHE A 222 -13.12 17.81 8.68
N LYS A 223 -14.22 17.22 8.22
CA LYS A 223 -15.56 17.76 8.44
C LYS A 223 -16.10 17.29 9.80
N GLN A 224 -17.06 18.02 10.34
CA GLN A 224 -17.79 17.63 11.56
C GLN A 224 -18.29 16.17 11.44
N MET A 225 -17.97 15.36 12.43
CA MET A 225 -18.22 13.91 12.44
C MET A 225 -19.29 13.50 13.48
N TYR A 226 -20.00 14.45 14.08
CA TYR A 226 -21.04 14.22 15.09
C TYR A 226 -22.34 14.91 14.70
N LEU A 227 -23.46 14.48 15.26
CA LEU A 227 -24.74 15.17 15.19
C LEU A 227 -24.81 16.20 16.32
N THR A 228 -25.31 17.39 16.00
CA THR A 228 -25.69 18.37 17.05
C THR A 228 -26.89 17.84 17.82
N GLU A 229 -27.18 18.44 18.99
CA GLU A 229 -28.34 18.09 19.81
C GLU A 229 -29.63 18.19 19.00
N ASP A 230 -29.88 19.34 18.35
CA ASP A 230 -31.03 19.53 17.45
C ASP A 230 -31.12 18.49 16.32
N GLU A 231 -30.01 18.13 15.74
CA GLU A 231 -29.97 17.10 14.69
C GLU A 231 -30.31 15.73 15.25
N LEU A 232 -29.80 15.40 16.43
CA LEU A 232 -30.08 14.14 17.11
C LEU A 232 -31.55 14.06 17.54
N ASP A 233 -32.12 15.12 18.05
CA ASP A 233 -33.53 15.21 18.43
C ASP A 233 -34.44 15.01 17.22
N ARG A 234 -34.18 15.71 16.12
CA ARG A 234 -34.91 15.50 14.86
C ARG A 234 -34.77 14.05 14.36
N PHE A 235 -33.59 13.50 14.43
CA PHE A 235 -33.32 12.12 14.02
C PHE A 235 -34.08 11.12 14.91
N ALA A 236 -34.09 11.31 16.22
CA ALA A 236 -34.75 10.45 17.19
C ALA A 236 -36.28 10.48 17.05
N ASN A 237 -36.88 11.68 16.87
CA ASN A 237 -38.32 11.91 16.87
C ASN A 237 -38.97 11.71 15.49
N THR A 238 -38.17 11.54 14.41
CA THR A 238 -38.72 11.27 13.07
C THR A 238 -39.26 9.83 13.01
N THR A 239 -40.49 9.68 12.53
CA THR A 239 -41.10 8.40 12.21
C THR A 239 -40.64 7.98 10.80
N TYR A 240 -40.04 6.80 10.69
CA TYR A 240 -39.55 6.30 9.42
C TYR A 240 -40.53 5.30 8.81
N ASP A 241 -40.59 5.29 7.49
CA ASP A 241 -41.54 4.54 6.66
C ASP A 241 -41.34 3.02 6.64
N THR A 242 -40.22 2.52 7.16
CA THR A 242 -39.94 1.07 7.18
C THR A 242 -39.46 0.59 8.55
N PRO A 243 -39.83 -0.65 8.96
CA PRO A 243 -39.37 -1.24 10.21
C PRO A 243 -37.83 -1.23 10.36
N ASN A 244 -37.10 -1.52 9.25
CA ASN A 244 -35.64 -1.55 9.25
C ASN A 244 -35.00 -0.17 9.49
N ARG A 245 -35.66 0.94 9.09
CA ARG A 245 -35.17 2.28 9.40
C ARG A 245 -35.43 2.65 10.87
N ASN A 246 -36.61 2.35 11.39
CA ASN A 246 -36.90 2.52 12.82
C ASN A 246 -35.93 1.70 13.68
N PHE A 247 -35.65 0.46 13.28
CA PHE A 247 -34.62 -0.38 13.91
C PHE A 247 -33.23 0.28 13.82
N THR A 248 -32.82 0.78 12.65
CA THR A 248 -31.53 1.46 12.47
C THR A 248 -31.42 2.70 13.32
N ARG A 249 -32.53 3.50 13.48
CA ARG A 249 -32.59 4.63 14.39
C ARG A 249 -32.27 4.19 15.82
N ASP A 250 -32.95 3.18 16.32
CA ASP A 250 -32.81 2.73 17.69
C ASP A 250 -31.40 2.22 17.98
N MET A 251 -30.80 1.46 17.05
CA MET A 251 -29.39 1.02 17.17
C MET A 251 -28.40 2.18 17.11
N PHE A 252 -28.67 3.20 16.29
CA PHE A 252 -27.86 4.40 16.23
C PHE A 252 -27.93 5.20 17.53
N LEU A 253 -29.14 5.41 18.07
CA LEU A 253 -29.36 6.03 19.38
C LEU A 253 -28.68 5.25 20.50
N PHE A 254 -28.81 3.94 20.51
CA PHE A 254 -28.10 3.09 21.49
C PHE A 254 -26.58 3.37 21.46
N SER A 255 -25.98 3.44 20.28
CA SER A 255 -24.56 3.78 20.15
C SER A 255 -24.24 5.21 20.56
N CYS A 256 -25.13 6.19 20.33
CA CYS A 256 -24.96 7.57 20.80
C CYS A 256 -24.90 7.63 22.33
N TRP A 257 -25.78 6.92 23.01
CA TRP A 257 -25.89 6.97 24.48
C TRP A 257 -24.87 6.07 25.21
N THR A 258 -24.36 5.04 24.57
CA THR A 258 -23.42 4.11 25.19
C THR A 258 -21.98 4.29 24.73
N GLY A 259 -21.76 4.94 23.59
CA GLY A 259 -20.44 5.02 22.94
C GLY A 259 -19.93 3.70 22.37
N ILE A 260 -20.68 2.61 22.50
CA ILE A 260 -20.28 1.30 22.03
C ILE A 260 -20.33 1.27 20.49
N CYS A 261 -19.26 0.80 19.84
CA CYS A 261 -19.21 0.81 18.40
C CYS A 261 -20.00 -0.35 17.78
N TYR A 262 -20.32 -0.25 16.47
CA TYR A 262 -21.11 -1.27 15.74
C TYR A 262 -20.61 -2.70 15.93
N CYS A 263 -19.29 -2.94 15.82
CA CYS A 263 -18.73 -4.30 15.92
C CYS A 263 -18.89 -4.87 17.33
N ASP A 264 -18.76 -4.04 18.35
CA ASP A 264 -18.90 -4.46 19.74
C ASP A 264 -20.36 -4.67 20.09
N MET A 265 -21.28 -3.74 19.68
CA MET A 265 -22.73 -3.93 19.81
C MET A 265 -23.25 -5.25 19.22
N ARG A 266 -22.76 -5.61 18.04
CA ARG A 266 -23.14 -6.87 17.35
C ARG A 266 -22.79 -8.11 18.16
N ASN A 267 -21.80 -8.01 19.04
CA ASN A 267 -21.31 -9.14 19.83
C ASN A 267 -21.93 -9.20 21.24
N LEU A 268 -22.66 -8.17 21.68
CA LEU A 268 -23.28 -8.15 22.99
C LEU A 268 -24.28 -9.30 23.17
N THR A 269 -24.22 -9.90 24.34
CA THR A 269 -25.14 -10.96 24.83
C THR A 269 -25.67 -10.58 26.21
N ALA A 270 -26.62 -11.33 26.74
CA ALA A 270 -27.13 -11.11 28.11
C ALA A 270 -26.01 -11.23 29.18
N ALA A 271 -24.96 -12.00 28.92
CA ALA A 271 -23.82 -12.13 29.84
C ALA A 271 -22.99 -10.83 29.97
N ASN A 272 -23.15 -9.88 29.05
CA ASN A 272 -22.50 -8.58 29.15
C ASN A 272 -23.25 -7.60 30.10
N LEU A 273 -24.47 -7.94 30.52
CA LEU A 273 -25.27 -7.12 31.43
C LEU A 273 -24.94 -7.45 32.87
N VAL A 274 -24.46 -6.48 33.61
CA VAL A 274 -24.07 -6.60 35.02
C VAL A 274 -24.89 -5.62 35.84
N ARG A 275 -25.52 -6.08 36.92
CA ARG A 275 -26.22 -5.24 37.89
C ARG A 275 -25.24 -4.84 38.99
N ALA A 276 -25.11 -3.54 39.23
CA ALA A 276 -24.32 -3.00 40.32
C ALA A 276 -25.10 -3.03 41.66
N ASP A 277 -24.42 -2.80 42.77
CA ASP A 277 -25.00 -2.82 44.12
C ASP A 277 -26.07 -1.75 44.31
N ASP A 278 -25.99 -0.62 43.60
CA ASP A 278 -26.99 0.45 43.59
C ASP A 278 -28.24 0.14 42.72
N GLY A 279 -28.30 -1.10 42.17
CA GLY A 279 -29.38 -1.54 41.29
C GLY A 279 -29.25 -1.10 39.84
N SER A 280 -28.27 -0.25 39.50
CA SER A 280 -28.04 0.21 38.10
C SER A 280 -27.55 -0.93 37.24
N LEU A 281 -27.91 -0.88 35.95
CA LEU A 281 -27.47 -1.89 34.96
C LEU A 281 -26.33 -1.32 34.12
N TRP A 282 -25.31 -2.14 33.92
CA TRP A 282 -24.10 -1.81 33.19
C TRP A 282 -23.86 -2.81 32.07
N ILE A 283 -23.17 -2.36 30.99
CA ILE A 283 -22.58 -3.24 30.00
C ILE A 283 -21.10 -3.35 30.27
N HIS A 284 -20.61 -4.58 30.49
CA HIS A 284 -19.20 -4.91 30.53
C HIS A 284 -18.82 -5.62 29.24
N THR A 285 -17.91 -5.02 28.47
CA THR A 285 -17.45 -5.57 27.18
C THR A 285 -16.00 -5.21 26.93
N GLU A 286 -15.40 -5.79 25.90
CA GLU A 286 -14.08 -5.42 25.41
C GLU A 286 -14.15 -4.90 24.00
N ARG A 287 -13.36 -3.88 23.69
CA ARG A 287 -13.24 -3.40 22.33
C ARG A 287 -12.55 -4.43 21.44
N GLN A 288 -13.24 -4.95 20.46
CA GLN A 288 -12.69 -5.93 19.50
C GLN A 288 -11.40 -5.43 18.81
N LYS A 289 -11.24 -4.11 18.62
CA LYS A 289 -10.07 -3.54 17.94
C LYS A 289 -8.82 -3.48 18.82
N THR A 290 -8.97 -3.26 20.12
CA THR A 290 -7.83 -2.94 21.02
C THR A 290 -7.73 -3.87 22.23
N GLY A 291 -8.73 -4.74 22.48
CA GLY A 291 -8.81 -5.53 23.70
C GLY A 291 -8.99 -4.69 24.97
N THR A 292 -9.41 -3.42 24.84
CA THR A 292 -9.58 -2.54 25.99
C THR A 292 -10.93 -2.82 26.63
N PRO A 293 -11.00 -3.08 27.96
CA PRO A 293 -12.29 -3.18 28.67
C PRO A 293 -13.08 -1.88 28.58
N GLU A 294 -14.37 -2.00 28.34
CA GLU A 294 -15.35 -0.90 28.38
C GLU A 294 -16.47 -1.26 29.36
N CYS A 295 -16.71 -0.37 30.33
CA CYS A 295 -17.81 -0.48 31.29
C CYS A 295 -18.72 0.74 31.08
N VAL A 296 -19.96 0.51 30.70
CA VAL A 296 -20.91 1.56 30.33
C VAL A 296 -22.17 1.42 31.14
N ARG A 297 -22.51 2.46 31.93
CA ARG A 297 -23.79 2.55 32.64
C ARG A 297 -24.93 2.71 31.62
N LEU A 298 -25.98 1.93 31.77
CA LEU A 298 -27.16 2.05 30.93
C LEU A 298 -28.10 3.12 31.48
N MET A 299 -28.27 4.18 30.71
CA MET A 299 -29.27 5.20 30.93
C MET A 299 -30.64 4.73 30.41
N GLU A 300 -31.67 5.53 30.59
CA GLU A 300 -33.06 5.18 30.27
C GLU A 300 -33.27 4.75 28.80
N ILE A 301 -32.70 5.49 27.84
CA ILE A 301 -32.89 5.21 26.40
C ILE A 301 -32.28 3.87 25.99
N PRO A 302 -31.00 3.54 26.29
CA PRO A 302 -30.45 2.20 26.06
C PRO A 302 -31.26 1.07 26.73
N LEU A 303 -31.76 1.29 27.96
CA LEU A 303 -32.57 0.29 28.65
C LEU A 303 -33.89 0.00 27.92
N ARG A 304 -34.59 1.03 27.47
CA ARG A 304 -35.82 0.89 26.65
C ARG A 304 -35.56 0.17 25.35
N ILE A 305 -34.40 0.42 24.71
CA ILE A 305 -34.03 -0.24 23.45
C ILE A 305 -33.76 -1.72 23.70
N ILE A 306 -33.00 -2.07 24.74
CA ILE A 306 -32.74 -3.47 25.11
C ILE A 306 -34.06 -4.21 25.35
N GLU A 307 -34.97 -3.61 26.14
CA GLU A 307 -36.25 -4.23 26.44
C GLU A 307 -37.12 -4.42 25.19
N LYS A 308 -37.16 -3.41 24.30
CA LYS A 308 -37.91 -3.47 23.04
C LYS A 308 -37.47 -4.61 22.13
N TYR A 309 -36.15 -4.95 22.12
CA TYR A 309 -35.58 -5.96 21.22
C TYR A 309 -35.22 -7.28 21.94
N ARG A 310 -35.59 -7.41 23.21
CA ARG A 310 -35.34 -8.60 24.02
C ARG A 310 -35.90 -9.87 23.35
N GLY A 311 -35.05 -10.87 23.17
CA GLY A 311 -35.44 -12.16 22.61
C GLY A 311 -35.73 -12.16 21.10
N MET A 312 -35.50 -11.05 20.38
CA MET A 312 -35.72 -11.02 18.93
C MET A 312 -34.60 -11.64 18.13
N ASP A 313 -33.42 -11.85 18.73
CA ASP A 313 -32.30 -12.51 18.09
C ASP A 313 -32.24 -13.99 18.47
N SER A 314 -32.36 -14.90 17.47
CA SER A 314 -32.35 -16.35 17.68
C SER A 314 -30.96 -16.90 18.05
N THR A 315 -29.91 -16.11 17.89
CA THR A 315 -28.51 -16.50 18.19
C THR A 315 -28.07 -16.09 19.60
N GLY A 316 -28.97 -15.54 20.43
CA GLY A 316 -28.70 -15.13 21.81
C GLY A 316 -27.99 -13.79 21.94
N LYS A 317 -27.96 -13.00 20.87
CA LYS A 317 -27.44 -11.62 20.94
C LYS A 317 -28.44 -10.69 21.64
N LEU A 318 -27.88 -9.70 22.35
CA LEU A 318 -28.68 -8.69 23.05
C LEU A 318 -29.46 -7.79 22.07
N LEU A 319 -28.87 -7.52 20.91
CA LEU A 319 -29.42 -6.66 19.88
C LEU A 319 -29.35 -7.35 18.50
N PRO A 320 -30.47 -7.45 17.75
CA PRO A 320 -30.53 -8.10 16.45
C PRO A 320 -29.96 -7.23 15.33
N MET A 321 -28.64 -7.07 15.26
CA MET A 321 -27.97 -6.10 14.40
C MET A 321 -28.06 -6.46 12.91
N LEU A 322 -28.51 -5.53 12.06
CA LEU A 322 -28.36 -5.59 10.61
C LEU A 322 -26.88 -5.48 10.19
N THR A 323 -26.55 -5.80 8.94
CA THR A 323 -25.19 -5.59 8.43
C THR A 323 -24.82 -4.10 8.43
N LYS A 324 -23.53 -3.80 8.63
CA LYS A 324 -23.03 -2.41 8.68
C LYS A 324 -23.35 -1.63 7.40
N GLU A 325 -23.27 -2.29 6.27
CA GLU A 325 -23.58 -1.73 4.94
C GLU A 325 -25.06 -1.36 4.84
N SER A 326 -25.95 -2.26 5.33
CA SER A 326 -27.39 -2.02 5.36
C SER A 326 -27.73 -0.83 6.25
N MET A 327 -27.18 -0.80 7.48
CA MET A 327 -27.43 0.31 8.41
C MET A 327 -26.91 1.65 7.83
N ASN A 328 -25.71 1.68 7.26
CA ASN A 328 -25.20 2.91 6.64
C ASN A 328 -26.03 3.37 5.44
N ARG A 329 -26.59 2.43 4.68
CA ARG A 329 -27.52 2.76 3.57
C ARG A 329 -28.82 3.37 4.08
N HIS A 330 -29.37 2.83 5.19
CA HIS A 330 -30.54 3.40 5.85
C HIS A 330 -30.24 4.81 6.41
N LEU A 331 -29.14 4.96 7.15
CA LEU A 331 -28.73 6.24 7.75
C LEU A 331 -28.58 7.36 6.72
N LYS A 332 -28.04 7.06 5.51
CA LYS A 332 -27.96 8.05 4.42
C LYS A 332 -29.33 8.54 3.94
N LYS A 333 -30.34 7.67 3.91
CA LYS A 333 -31.70 8.07 3.55
C LYS A 333 -32.38 8.82 4.69
N MET A 334 -32.18 8.34 5.91
CA MET A 334 -32.74 8.94 7.11
C MET A 334 -32.22 10.35 7.36
N SER A 335 -30.92 10.64 7.06
CA SER A 335 -30.39 11.99 7.19
C SER A 335 -31.15 13.01 6.35
N VAL A 336 -31.54 12.64 5.14
CA VAL A 336 -32.36 13.50 4.26
C VAL A 336 -33.77 13.69 4.84
N MET A 337 -34.39 12.62 5.35
CA MET A 337 -35.74 12.66 5.91
C MET A 337 -35.86 13.56 7.15
N CYS A 338 -34.80 13.65 7.97
CA CYS A 338 -34.76 14.55 9.14
C CYS A 338 -34.14 15.93 8.86
N GLY A 339 -33.93 16.30 7.58
CA GLY A 339 -33.38 17.59 7.20
C GLY A 339 -31.92 17.80 7.61
N ILE A 340 -31.13 16.74 7.69
CA ILE A 340 -29.69 16.82 7.93
C ILE A 340 -28.96 16.84 6.58
N ASN A 341 -28.35 17.98 6.25
CA ASN A 341 -27.76 18.25 4.93
C ASN A 341 -26.41 17.54 4.67
N ARG A 342 -26.16 16.42 5.34
CA ARG A 342 -24.97 15.58 5.16
C ARG A 342 -25.28 14.11 5.37
N PRO A 343 -24.57 13.19 4.72
CA PRO A 343 -24.77 11.77 4.95
C PRO A 343 -24.30 11.39 6.35
N ILE A 344 -25.13 10.64 7.08
CA ILE A 344 -24.80 10.05 8.37
C ILE A 344 -24.25 8.64 8.16
N SER A 345 -23.24 8.27 8.95
CA SER A 345 -22.72 6.91 9.06
C SER A 345 -22.80 6.41 10.50
N PHE A 346 -22.90 5.10 10.71
CA PHE A 346 -23.04 4.54 12.05
C PHE A 346 -21.90 4.93 13.01
N HIS A 347 -20.71 5.16 12.48
CA HIS A 347 -19.56 5.57 13.30
C HIS A 347 -19.73 6.96 13.95
N GLN A 348 -20.55 7.82 13.35
CA GLN A 348 -20.83 9.16 13.91
C GLN A 348 -21.62 9.10 15.21
N ALA A 349 -22.39 8.03 15.47
CA ALA A 349 -23.07 7.84 16.74
C ALA A 349 -22.09 7.94 17.93
N ARG A 350 -20.95 7.26 17.83
CA ARG A 350 -19.93 7.30 18.89
C ARG A 350 -19.30 8.68 19.10
N HIS A 351 -19.26 9.50 18.05
CA HIS A 351 -18.75 10.88 18.15
C HIS A 351 -19.78 11.86 18.72
N SER A 352 -21.06 11.48 18.78
CA SER A 352 -22.15 12.29 19.32
C SER A 352 -22.32 12.14 20.83
N ILE A 353 -21.65 11.16 21.47
CA ILE A 353 -21.73 10.91 22.92
C ILE A 353 -21.24 12.09 23.79
N TYR A 354 -20.33 12.92 23.25
CA TYR A 354 -19.78 14.06 24.01
C TYR A 354 -20.71 15.27 24.12
N LEU A 355 -21.96 15.13 23.66
CA LEU A 355 -22.96 16.20 23.72
C LEU A 355 -23.92 16.06 24.90
N PHE A 356 -23.75 15.02 25.75
CA PHE A 356 -24.63 14.74 26.90
C PHE A 356 -23.87 14.61 28.22
#